data_dbd79204a11d0722f4e15394485431d4
#
_entry.id   dbd79204a11d0722f4e15394485431d4
#
_cell.length_a   1.000
_cell.length_b   1.000
_cell.length_c   1.000
_cell.angle_alpha   90.00
_cell.angle_beta   90.00
_cell.angle_gamma   90.00
#
_symmetry.space_group_name_H-M   'P 1'
#
loop_
_entity.id
_entity.type
_entity.pdbx_description
1 polymer ?
#
loop_
_entity_poly.entity_id
_entity_poly.type
_entity_poly.pdbx_seq_one_letter_code
_entity_poly.pdbx_strand_id
1 'polypeptide(L)'
;MPARRRPLLPALGLTLALLTGCAGADERTEGAPITEEEADLLAGLLADNRERGGADVVVTAPYGEDTVLTLTGEVDLVGGVGRAQAVTTYGDSRPDDTRTLFFTTDQLWFGDVPGLAAALDAQGLPEASYVRRPVTLGEEAPLVDVLTRVVLNLSAERPDAAGAFSAAGYTWEGDRSIDGELTGVYASESGWSVAVDRSTDLLVQYRTPLPGQEFAVTVTLSDHGPREITLPADGESVDGSEHPEVAATVGL
;
A
#
# COMPACT_ATOMS: atom_id res chain seq x y z
N MET A 1 0.95 -5.07 -94.26
CA MET A 1 0.81 -6.55 -94.04
C MET A 1 2.17 -7.07 -93.61
N PRO A 2 2.38 -7.81 -92.51
CA PRO A 2 1.57 -8.87 -91.98
C PRO A 2 1.49 -8.92 -90.43
N ALA A 3 0.52 -9.62 -90.04
CA ALA A 3 0.42 -10.75 -89.08
C ALA A 3 0.61 -10.51 -87.61
N ARG A 4 -0.51 -10.56 -86.99
CA ARG A 4 -0.72 -10.74 -85.49
C ARG A 4 -0.11 -12.05 -85.00
N ARG A 5 0.57 -12.00 -83.85
CA ARG A 5 0.67 -13.15 -82.97
C ARG A 5 0.37 -12.66 -81.55
N ARG A 6 -0.68 -13.26 -80.91
CA ARG A 6 -1.00 -13.20 -79.48
C ARG A 6 -0.12 -14.21 -78.74
N PRO A 7 0.46 -13.86 -77.65
CA PRO A 7 0.88 -14.89 -76.66
C PRO A 7 -0.12 -15.04 -75.54
N LEU A 8 -0.25 -16.28 -75.15
CA LEU A 8 -1.07 -16.84 -74.04
C LEU A 8 -0.63 -16.26 -72.69
N LEU A 9 -1.62 -15.94 -71.84
CA LEU A 9 -1.46 -15.73 -70.41
C LEU A 9 -1.23 -17.07 -69.69
N PRO A 10 -0.28 -17.17 -68.77
CA PRO A 10 -0.29 -18.24 -67.76
C PRO A 10 -1.18 -17.83 -66.60
N ALA A 11 -2.07 -18.72 -66.21
CA ALA A 11 -2.89 -18.62 -65.00
C ALA A 11 -2.00 -18.69 -63.77
N LEU A 12 -1.98 -17.59 -63.03
CA LEU A 12 -1.33 -17.53 -61.72
C LEU A 12 -2.28 -18.14 -60.67
N GLY A 13 -1.95 -19.34 -60.20
CA GLY A 13 -2.65 -19.99 -59.12
C GLY A 13 -2.47 -19.24 -57.80
N LEU A 14 -3.56 -18.68 -57.33
CA LEU A 14 -3.63 -18.02 -56.00
C LEU A 14 -3.67 -19.10 -54.93
N THR A 15 -2.53 -19.41 -54.31
CA THR A 15 -2.43 -20.26 -53.13
C THR A 15 -2.90 -19.46 -51.96
N LEU A 16 -4.14 -19.71 -51.52
CA LEU A 16 -4.72 -19.18 -50.28
C LEU A 16 -4.02 -19.88 -49.14
N ALA A 17 -2.99 -19.29 -48.56
CA ALA A 17 -2.43 -19.73 -47.28
C ALA A 17 -3.45 -19.40 -46.20
N LEU A 18 -4.13 -20.41 -45.73
CA LEU A 18 -4.89 -20.38 -44.49
C LEU A 18 -3.88 -20.09 -43.36
N LEU A 19 -3.80 -18.85 -42.94
CA LEU A 19 -3.28 -18.46 -41.63
C LEU A 19 -4.25 -19.09 -40.60
N THR A 20 -3.94 -20.30 -40.17
CA THR A 20 -4.49 -20.86 -38.94
C THR A 20 -4.08 -19.89 -37.82
N GLY A 21 -5.06 -19.11 -37.41
CA GLY A 21 -4.91 -18.18 -36.30
C GLY A 21 -4.31 -18.90 -35.09
N CYS A 22 -3.44 -18.20 -34.40
CA CYS A 22 -3.09 -18.51 -33.03
C CYS A 22 -4.40 -18.79 -32.31
N ALA A 23 -4.57 -20.04 -31.89
CA ALA A 23 -5.60 -20.41 -30.92
C ALA A 23 -5.42 -19.49 -29.73
N GLY A 24 -6.47 -18.76 -29.39
CA GLY A 24 -6.46 -17.82 -28.29
C GLY A 24 -5.87 -18.47 -27.05
N ALA A 25 -4.97 -17.78 -26.39
CA ALA A 25 -4.86 -17.97 -24.97
C ALA A 25 -6.30 -17.85 -24.45
N ASP A 26 -6.80 -18.86 -23.77
CA ASP A 26 -8.10 -18.80 -23.12
C ASP A 26 -8.06 -17.52 -22.26
N GLU A 27 -8.86 -16.50 -22.63
CA GLU A 27 -8.97 -15.29 -21.85
C GLU A 27 -9.51 -15.70 -20.48
N ARG A 28 -8.63 -15.68 -19.49
CA ARG A 28 -9.00 -16.00 -18.13
C ARG A 28 -10.10 -15.05 -17.67
N THR A 29 -11.16 -15.59 -17.12
CA THR A 29 -12.29 -14.80 -16.64
C THR A 29 -11.96 -14.21 -15.26
N GLU A 30 -12.25 -12.92 -15.04
CA GLU A 30 -12.20 -12.31 -13.71
C GLU A 30 -13.04 -13.13 -12.72
N GLY A 31 -12.57 -13.26 -11.48
CA GLY A 31 -13.17 -14.15 -10.47
C GLY A 31 -12.73 -15.60 -10.56
N ALA A 32 -11.85 -15.97 -11.50
CA ALA A 32 -11.29 -17.32 -11.55
C ALA A 32 -10.40 -17.60 -10.33
N PRO A 33 -10.44 -18.82 -9.75
CA PRO A 33 -9.53 -19.20 -8.68
C PRO A 33 -8.07 -18.99 -9.07
N ILE A 34 -7.23 -18.65 -8.10
CA ILE A 34 -5.78 -18.50 -8.33
C ILE A 34 -5.15 -19.85 -8.72
N THR A 35 -4.11 -19.79 -9.55
CA THR A 35 -3.26 -20.95 -9.89
C THR A 35 -2.28 -21.28 -8.75
N GLU A 36 -1.58 -22.40 -8.84
CA GLU A 36 -0.51 -22.74 -7.89
C GLU A 36 0.63 -21.71 -7.95
N GLU A 37 1.02 -21.26 -9.15
CA GLU A 37 2.05 -20.25 -9.35
C GLU A 37 1.66 -18.90 -8.72
N GLU A 38 0.39 -18.51 -8.82
CA GLU A 38 -0.12 -17.29 -8.18
C GLU A 38 -0.23 -17.43 -6.66
N ALA A 39 -0.55 -18.61 -6.17
CA ALA A 39 -0.52 -18.88 -4.73
C ALA A 39 0.91 -18.81 -4.17
N ASP A 40 1.91 -19.31 -4.90
CA ASP A 40 3.33 -19.18 -4.54
C ASP A 40 3.77 -17.72 -4.59
N LEU A 41 3.38 -16.96 -5.63
CA LEU A 41 3.63 -15.52 -5.74
C LEU A 41 3.07 -14.77 -4.53
N LEU A 42 1.79 -14.97 -4.21
CA LEU A 42 1.14 -14.31 -3.08
C LEU A 42 1.80 -14.66 -1.74
N ALA A 43 2.23 -15.90 -1.58
CA ALA A 43 2.93 -16.36 -0.39
C ALA A 43 4.31 -15.67 -0.21
N GLY A 44 4.97 -15.32 -1.30
CA GLY A 44 6.27 -14.65 -1.30
C GLY A 44 6.23 -13.15 -0.98
N LEU A 45 5.12 -12.46 -1.29
CA LEU A 45 5.06 -10.99 -1.35
C LEU A 45 5.64 -10.25 -0.15
N LEU A 46 5.32 -10.68 1.07
CA LEU A 46 5.80 -9.99 2.28
C LEU A 46 7.29 -10.23 2.54
N ALA A 47 7.79 -11.39 2.14
CA ALA A 47 9.22 -11.70 2.23
C ALA A 47 10.00 -10.91 1.18
N ASP A 48 9.48 -10.80 -0.03
CA ASP A 48 10.07 -10.04 -1.13
C ASP A 48 10.09 -8.54 -0.83
N ASN A 49 9.03 -7.99 -0.25
CA ASN A 49 9.02 -6.61 0.25
C ASN A 49 10.14 -6.37 1.26
N ARG A 50 10.35 -7.29 2.21
CA ARG A 50 11.43 -7.20 3.18
C ARG A 50 12.80 -7.28 2.52
N GLU A 51 12.98 -8.16 1.55
CA GLU A 51 14.24 -8.31 0.81
C GLU A 51 14.58 -7.03 0.03
N ARG A 52 13.58 -6.31 -0.49
CA ARG A 52 13.78 -5.01 -1.16
C ARG A 52 14.20 -3.91 -0.20
N GLY A 53 13.90 -4.03 1.07
CA GLY A 53 14.36 -3.14 2.13
C GLY A 53 13.33 -2.11 2.57
N GLY A 54 12.59 -1.49 1.67
CA GLY A 54 11.58 -0.48 1.98
C GLY A 54 10.85 0.00 0.74
N ALA A 55 10.02 1.02 0.90
CA ALA A 55 9.26 1.63 -0.19
C ALA A 55 8.78 3.03 0.19
N ASP A 56 8.37 3.81 -0.80
CA ASP A 56 7.46 4.92 -0.58
C ASP A 56 6.06 4.37 -0.32
N VAL A 57 5.33 5.01 0.57
CA VAL A 57 4.01 4.53 1.00
C VAL A 57 2.97 5.63 0.99
N VAL A 58 1.79 5.30 0.46
CA VAL A 58 0.58 6.11 0.59
C VAL A 58 -0.50 5.22 1.22
N VAL A 59 -1.03 5.65 2.37
CA VAL A 59 -2.17 5.01 3.02
C VAL A 59 -3.36 5.92 2.92
N THR A 60 -4.50 5.40 2.48
CA THR A 60 -5.77 6.14 2.45
C THR A 60 -6.81 5.39 3.25
N ALA A 61 -7.36 6.07 4.26
CA ALA A 61 -8.39 5.54 5.14
C ALA A 61 -9.56 6.55 5.19
N PRO A 62 -10.61 6.36 4.38
CA PRO A 62 -11.84 7.13 4.53
C PRO A 62 -12.56 6.65 5.82
N TYR A 63 -12.84 7.56 6.76
CA TYR A 63 -13.55 7.22 7.99
C TYR A 63 -14.56 8.32 8.36
N GLY A 64 -15.70 7.91 8.86
CA GLY A 64 -16.82 8.81 9.08
C GLY A 64 -17.45 9.31 7.76
N GLU A 65 -18.38 10.25 7.88
CA GLU A 65 -18.97 10.94 6.73
C GLU A 65 -17.99 12.02 6.25
N ASP A 66 -17.43 11.88 5.08
CA ASP A 66 -16.58 12.87 4.42
C ASP A 66 -15.20 13.15 5.10
N THR A 67 -14.69 12.26 5.93
CA THR A 67 -13.36 12.42 6.52
C THR A 67 -12.39 11.37 5.97
N VAL A 68 -11.20 11.81 5.56
CA VAL A 68 -10.15 10.93 5.03
C VAL A 68 -8.84 11.20 5.76
N LEU A 69 -8.25 10.15 6.33
CA LEU A 69 -6.86 10.20 6.80
C LEU A 69 -5.94 9.62 5.73
N THR A 70 -4.96 10.42 5.31
CA THR A 70 -3.93 10.00 4.37
C THR A 70 -2.57 10.07 5.05
N LEU A 71 -1.80 8.99 4.95
CA LEU A 71 -0.37 8.96 5.31
C LEU A 71 0.44 8.89 4.03
N THR A 72 1.36 9.84 3.82
CA THR A 72 2.26 9.84 2.66
C THR A 72 3.70 9.92 3.15
N GLY A 73 4.54 8.97 2.79
CA GLY A 73 5.91 8.93 3.26
C GLY A 73 6.68 7.71 2.80
N GLU A 74 7.53 7.21 3.66
CA GLU A 74 8.42 6.08 3.39
C GLU A 74 8.49 5.12 4.58
N VAL A 75 8.80 3.87 4.30
CA VAL A 75 8.95 2.81 5.29
C VAL A 75 10.23 2.00 5.04
N ASP A 76 11.01 1.78 6.07
CA ASP A 76 12.05 0.74 6.14
C ASP A 76 11.42 -0.55 6.69
N LEU A 77 11.19 -1.50 5.80
CA LEU A 77 10.55 -2.78 6.12
C LEU A 77 11.49 -3.77 6.81
N VAL A 78 12.80 -3.53 6.77
CA VAL A 78 13.82 -4.32 7.48
C VAL A 78 13.95 -3.83 8.91
N GLY A 79 14.10 -2.51 9.08
CA GLY A 79 14.22 -1.85 10.38
C GLY A 79 12.91 -1.74 11.14
N GLY A 80 11.77 -1.91 10.48
CA GLY A 80 10.45 -1.75 11.11
C GLY A 80 10.17 -0.33 11.55
N VAL A 81 10.57 0.65 10.73
CA VAL A 81 10.42 2.08 11.02
C VAL A 81 9.86 2.81 9.83
N GLY A 82 9.04 3.83 10.06
CA GLY A 82 8.48 4.66 9.00
C GLY A 82 8.46 6.14 9.36
N ARG A 83 8.36 6.95 8.32
CA ARG A 83 8.13 8.39 8.40
C ARG A 83 7.05 8.78 7.41
N ALA A 84 6.09 9.58 7.84
CA ALA A 84 5.03 10.06 6.96
C ALA A 84 4.56 11.47 7.33
N GLN A 85 3.94 12.14 6.39
CA GLN A 85 3.01 13.23 6.65
C GLN A 85 1.61 12.61 6.80
N ALA A 86 0.97 12.85 7.93
CA ALA A 86 -0.41 12.47 8.19
C ALA A 86 -1.31 13.68 7.93
N VAL A 87 -2.25 13.55 7.00
CA VAL A 87 -3.21 14.61 6.64
C VAL A 87 -4.61 14.10 6.88
N THR A 88 -5.35 14.77 7.75
CA THR A 88 -6.79 14.55 7.90
C THR A 88 -7.54 15.61 7.14
N THR A 89 -8.21 15.21 6.07
CA THR A 89 -9.08 16.07 5.28
C THR A 89 -10.52 15.90 5.75
N TYR A 90 -11.21 17.02 5.91
CA TYR A 90 -12.61 17.04 6.33
C TYR A 90 -13.49 17.48 5.18
N GLY A 91 -14.65 16.86 5.00
CA GLY A 91 -15.63 17.20 3.95
C GLY A 91 -16.36 18.53 4.17
N ASP A 92 -16.07 19.24 5.25
CA ASP A 92 -16.58 20.56 5.55
C ASP A 92 -15.51 21.64 5.32
N SER A 93 -15.79 22.88 5.73
CA SER A 93 -14.86 24.00 5.54
C SER A 93 -13.74 24.10 6.56
N ARG A 94 -13.54 23.08 7.42
CA ARG A 94 -12.41 23.06 8.34
C ARG A 94 -11.11 22.90 7.56
N PRO A 95 -10.02 23.56 8.01
CA PRO A 95 -8.69 23.31 7.47
C PRO A 95 -8.30 21.84 7.70
N ASP A 96 -7.52 21.29 6.78
CA ASP A 96 -6.89 19.99 6.98
C ASP A 96 -5.99 20.02 8.22
N ASP A 97 -5.98 18.93 9.00
CA ASP A 97 -5.01 18.72 10.07
C ASP A 97 -3.82 17.96 9.50
N THR A 98 -2.66 18.58 9.54
CA THR A 98 -1.41 18.04 9.00
C THR A 98 -0.40 17.85 10.11
N ARG A 99 0.18 16.65 10.20
CA ARG A 99 1.16 16.25 11.20
C ARG A 99 2.33 15.53 10.55
N THR A 100 3.55 15.76 11.03
CA THR A 100 4.66 14.85 10.78
C THR A 100 4.54 13.66 11.72
N LEU A 101 4.70 12.45 11.18
CA LEU A 101 4.60 11.20 11.91
C LEU A 101 5.87 10.37 11.71
N PHE A 102 6.52 9.94 12.80
CA PHE A 102 7.46 8.82 12.80
C PHE A 102 6.85 7.68 13.58
N PHE A 103 7.14 6.45 13.15
CA PHE A 103 6.54 5.28 13.78
C PHE A 103 7.47 4.07 13.75
N THR A 104 7.38 3.29 14.80
CA THR A 104 7.92 1.93 14.91
C THR A 104 6.79 0.98 15.32
N THR A 105 7.11 -0.29 15.55
CA THR A 105 6.15 -1.26 16.09
C THR A 105 5.60 -0.86 17.46
N ASP A 106 6.36 -0.07 18.23
CA ASP A 106 6.07 0.19 19.65
C ASP A 106 5.77 1.66 19.97
N GLN A 107 6.23 2.59 19.15
CA GLN A 107 6.21 4.03 19.42
C GLN A 107 5.76 4.85 18.23
N LEU A 108 5.07 5.95 18.52
CA LEU A 108 4.72 7.01 17.56
C LEU A 108 5.28 8.34 18.05
N TRP A 109 5.79 9.16 17.10
CA TRP A 109 6.20 10.55 17.31
C TRP A 109 5.37 11.45 16.41
N PHE A 110 4.70 12.43 17.00
CA PHE A 110 3.90 13.42 16.30
C PHE A 110 4.64 14.75 16.31
N GLY A 111 5.00 15.25 15.14
CA GLY A 111 5.52 16.58 14.90
C GLY A 111 4.46 17.53 14.33
N ASP A 112 4.80 18.80 14.17
CA ASP A 112 3.91 19.86 13.68
C ASP A 112 2.59 19.96 14.48
N VAL A 113 2.70 19.70 15.79
CA VAL A 113 1.55 19.62 16.70
C VAL A 113 1.14 21.02 17.13
N PRO A 114 -0.05 21.53 16.73
CA PRO A 114 -0.51 22.86 17.10
C PRO A 114 -0.62 23.02 18.62
N GLY A 115 -0.06 24.11 19.14
CA GLY A 115 -0.12 24.41 20.57
C GLY A 115 0.90 23.71 21.45
N LEU A 116 1.75 22.82 20.89
CA LEU A 116 2.73 22.05 21.69
C LEU A 116 3.66 22.97 22.49
N ALA A 117 4.25 24.00 21.88
CA ALA A 117 5.14 24.92 22.58
C ALA A 117 4.47 25.60 23.78
N ALA A 118 3.22 26.04 23.62
CA ALA A 118 2.46 26.66 24.71
C ALA A 118 2.10 25.65 25.82
N ALA A 119 1.79 24.39 25.46
CA ALA A 119 1.52 23.35 26.44
C ALA A 119 2.76 22.99 27.26
N LEU A 120 3.94 22.92 26.63
CA LEU A 120 5.21 22.67 27.30
C LEU A 120 5.59 23.84 28.25
N ASP A 121 5.47 25.07 27.80
CA ASP A 121 5.76 26.26 28.62
C ASP A 121 4.84 26.31 29.84
N ALA A 122 3.56 26.04 29.68
CA ALA A 122 2.59 25.99 30.78
C ALA A 122 2.94 24.96 31.87
N GLN A 123 3.64 23.88 31.51
CA GLN A 123 4.11 22.84 32.43
C GLN A 123 5.57 23.04 32.89
N GLY A 124 6.26 24.10 32.41
CA GLY A 124 7.66 24.33 32.73
C GLY A 124 8.61 23.27 32.16
N LEU A 125 8.21 22.64 31.07
CA LEU A 125 9.00 21.61 30.39
C LEU A 125 9.94 22.22 29.33
N PRO A 126 11.06 21.56 29.01
CA PRO A 126 11.93 21.97 27.91
C PRO A 126 11.18 22.01 26.58
N GLU A 127 11.68 22.82 25.65
CA GLU A 127 11.20 22.84 24.26
C GLU A 127 11.36 21.45 23.63
N ALA A 128 10.32 21.01 22.91
CA ALA A 128 10.33 19.79 22.12
C ALA A 128 9.56 20.03 20.81
N SER A 129 9.97 19.34 19.76
CA SER A 129 9.34 19.40 18.43
C SER A 129 8.33 18.26 18.23
N TYR A 130 8.42 17.22 19.06
CA TYR A 130 7.60 16.01 18.93
C TYR A 130 6.95 15.62 20.26
N VAL A 131 5.76 15.04 20.15
CA VAL A 131 5.16 14.26 21.24
C VAL A 131 5.32 12.80 20.92
N ARG A 132 6.00 12.05 21.79
CA ARG A 132 6.16 10.62 21.68
C ARG A 132 5.14 9.91 22.56
N ARG A 133 4.53 8.82 22.05
CA ARG A 133 3.70 7.93 22.84
C ARG A 133 3.79 6.47 22.36
N PRO A 134 3.48 5.49 23.22
CA PRO A 134 3.35 4.10 22.78
C PRO A 134 2.23 3.91 21.75
N VAL A 135 2.40 2.88 20.90
CA VAL A 135 1.35 2.39 20.02
C VAL A 135 0.25 1.74 20.87
N THR A 136 -0.97 2.15 20.68
CA THR A 136 -2.15 1.54 21.32
C THR A 136 -2.62 0.33 20.52
N LEU A 137 -2.95 -0.75 21.21
CA LEU A 137 -3.44 -2.00 20.61
C LEU A 137 -4.87 -2.28 21.04
N GLY A 138 -5.59 -3.06 20.23
CA GLY A 138 -6.95 -3.51 20.55
C GLY A 138 -8.03 -2.77 19.77
N GLU A 139 -9.29 -3.00 20.14
CA GLU A 139 -10.47 -2.52 19.42
C GLU A 139 -10.65 -0.99 19.50
N GLU A 140 -10.14 -0.37 20.56
CA GLU A 140 -10.22 1.09 20.79
C GLU A 140 -8.95 1.82 20.32
N ALA A 141 -8.06 1.15 19.57
CA ALA A 141 -6.82 1.78 19.06
C ALA A 141 -7.16 2.94 18.13
N PRO A 142 -6.49 4.10 18.27
CA PRO A 142 -6.61 5.19 17.32
C PRO A 142 -6.31 4.71 15.90
N LEU A 143 -7.03 5.26 14.90
CA LEU A 143 -6.88 4.83 13.51
C LEU A 143 -5.42 4.90 13.02
N VAL A 144 -4.69 5.95 13.39
CA VAL A 144 -3.27 6.10 13.00
C VAL A 144 -2.39 4.94 13.51
N ASP A 145 -2.66 4.41 14.71
CA ASP A 145 -1.93 3.27 15.28
C ASP A 145 -2.22 1.99 14.48
N VAL A 146 -3.48 1.81 14.07
CA VAL A 146 -3.87 0.68 13.22
C VAL A 146 -3.18 0.79 11.85
N LEU A 147 -3.19 1.98 11.23
CA LEU A 147 -2.61 2.19 9.89
C LEU A 147 -1.10 1.98 9.87
N THR A 148 -0.37 2.51 10.85
CA THR A 148 1.09 2.33 10.93
C THR A 148 1.46 0.85 11.10
N ARG A 149 0.67 0.10 11.87
CA ARG A 149 0.84 -1.35 11.99
C ARG A 149 0.51 -2.10 10.70
N VAL A 150 -0.54 -1.69 9.98
CA VAL A 150 -0.83 -2.28 8.66
C VAL A 150 0.38 -2.12 7.74
N VAL A 151 0.96 -0.93 7.67
CA VAL A 151 2.16 -0.66 6.85
C VAL A 151 3.34 -1.55 7.27
N LEU A 152 3.69 -1.58 8.57
CA LEU A 152 4.83 -2.36 9.06
C LEU A 152 4.63 -3.87 8.91
N ASN A 153 3.38 -4.34 8.89
CA ASN A 153 3.04 -5.74 8.65
C ASN A 153 3.08 -6.14 7.16
N LEU A 154 3.39 -5.22 6.24
CA LEU A 154 3.61 -5.56 4.83
C LEU A 154 5.01 -6.14 4.57
N SER A 155 5.66 -6.67 5.61
CA SER A 155 6.93 -7.40 5.50
C SER A 155 6.94 -8.63 6.41
N ALA A 156 7.61 -9.69 5.97
CA ALA A 156 7.80 -10.90 6.74
C ALA A 156 9.22 -11.46 6.55
N GLU A 157 9.74 -12.17 7.55
CA GLU A 157 11.06 -12.83 7.45
C GLU A 157 11.05 -14.06 6.55
N ARG A 158 9.88 -14.63 6.31
CA ARG A 158 9.71 -15.87 5.54
C ARG A 158 8.42 -15.80 4.75
N PRO A 159 8.38 -16.46 3.59
CA PRO A 159 7.14 -16.65 2.84
C PRO A 159 6.07 -17.37 3.67
N ASP A 160 4.82 -17.04 3.39
CA ASP A 160 3.66 -17.74 3.90
C ASP A 160 3.49 -19.13 3.22
N ALA A 161 2.52 -19.91 3.69
CA ALA A 161 2.17 -21.15 3.02
C ALA A 161 1.25 -20.87 1.82
N ALA A 162 1.68 -21.18 0.59
CA ALA A 162 0.90 -20.96 -0.63
C ALA A 162 -0.52 -21.55 -0.57
N GLY A 163 -0.64 -22.74 0.01
CA GLY A 163 -1.94 -23.40 0.18
C GLY A 163 -2.95 -22.62 1.05
N ALA A 164 -2.49 -21.68 1.87
CA ALA A 164 -3.37 -20.84 2.68
C ALA A 164 -4.16 -19.85 1.79
N PHE A 165 -3.58 -19.33 0.73
CA PHE A 165 -4.25 -18.42 -0.21
C PHE A 165 -5.34 -19.13 -1.02
N SER A 166 -5.05 -20.33 -1.53
CA SER A 166 -6.07 -21.16 -2.19
C SER A 166 -7.20 -21.55 -1.24
N ALA A 167 -6.87 -21.90 0.01
CA ALA A 167 -7.86 -22.25 1.03
C ALA A 167 -8.70 -21.05 1.48
N ALA A 168 -8.16 -19.84 1.42
CA ALA A 168 -8.87 -18.59 1.71
C ALA A 168 -9.73 -18.10 0.53
N GLY A 169 -9.83 -18.86 -0.56
CA GLY A 169 -10.69 -18.55 -1.70
C GLY A 169 -10.22 -17.33 -2.50
N TYR A 170 -8.92 -17.13 -2.62
CA TYR A 170 -8.42 -16.04 -3.46
C TYR A 170 -8.75 -16.28 -4.93
N THR A 171 -9.16 -15.21 -5.60
CA THR A 171 -9.49 -15.17 -7.02
C THR A 171 -8.67 -14.10 -7.73
N TRP A 172 -8.41 -14.31 -9.02
CA TRP A 172 -7.82 -13.28 -9.87
C TRP A 172 -8.91 -12.33 -10.38
N GLU A 173 -8.73 -11.03 -10.16
CA GLU A 173 -9.70 -9.98 -10.49
C GLU A 173 -9.31 -9.16 -11.73
N GLY A 174 -8.43 -9.70 -12.54
CA GLY A 174 -7.96 -9.04 -13.77
C GLY A 174 -6.66 -8.27 -13.60
N ASP A 175 -6.19 -7.74 -14.72
CA ASP A 175 -5.05 -6.84 -14.76
C ASP A 175 -5.52 -5.39 -14.72
N ARG A 176 -4.82 -4.55 -13.96
CA ARG A 176 -5.14 -3.13 -13.81
C ARG A 176 -3.87 -2.29 -13.87
N SER A 177 -4.00 -1.02 -14.26
CA SER A 177 -2.91 -0.06 -14.10
C SER A 177 -3.11 0.70 -12.79
N ILE A 178 -2.12 0.64 -11.90
CA ILE A 178 -2.07 1.38 -10.64
C ILE A 178 -0.79 2.23 -10.66
N ASP A 179 -0.93 3.53 -10.56
CA ASP A 179 0.16 4.52 -10.62
C ASP A 179 1.09 4.36 -11.84
N GLY A 180 0.54 3.83 -12.94
CA GLY A 180 1.26 3.61 -14.20
C GLY A 180 1.90 2.23 -14.33
N GLU A 181 1.88 1.40 -13.30
CA GLU A 181 2.36 0.02 -13.31
C GLU A 181 1.24 -0.95 -13.70
N LEU A 182 1.57 -1.96 -14.51
CA LEU A 182 0.63 -3.02 -14.85
C LEU A 182 0.65 -4.08 -13.76
N THR A 183 -0.48 -4.24 -13.08
CA THR A 183 -0.60 -5.14 -11.94
C THR A 183 -1.63 -6.25 -12.18
N GLY A 184 -1.37 -7.44 -11.63
CA GLY A 184 -2.37 -8.46 -11.43
C GLY A 184 -3.06 -8.25 -10.09
N VAL A 185 -4.39 -8.22 -10.08
CA VAL A 185 -5.18 -8.02 -8.86
C VAL A 185 -5.76 -9.34 -8.39
N TYR A 186 -5.62 -9.60 -7.10
CA TYR A 186 -6.13 -10.79 -6.43
C TYR A 186 -6.97 -10.39 -5.23
N ALA A 187 -8.11 -11.03 -5.02
CA ALA A 187 -8.99 -10.73 -3.90
C ALA A 187 -9.44 -12.00 -3.18
N SER A 188 -9.71 -11.88 -1.89
CA SER A 188 -10.30 -12.93 -1.07
C SER A 188 -11.78 -12.66 -0.82
N GLU A 189 -12.53 -13.71 -0.48
CA GLU A 189 -13.94 -13.59 -0.08
C GLU A 189 -14.15 -12.67 1.14
N SER A 190 -13.13 -12.49 1.99
CA SER A 190 -13.17 -11.61 3.15
C SER A 190 -12.99 -10.12 2.81
N GLY A 191 -12.84 -9.76 1.53
CA GLY A 191 -12.73 -8.39 1.05
C GLY A 191 -11.29 -7.83 1.05
N TRP A 192 -10.29 -8.66 1.35
CA TRP A 192 -8.90 -8.29 1.16
C TRP A 192 -8.53 -8.38 -0.31
N SER A 193 -7.71 -7.44 -0.77
CA SER A 193 -7.14 -7.54 -2.10
C SER A 193 -5.71 -7.06 -2.14
N VAL A 194 -4.94 -7.66 -3.06
CA VAL A 194 -3.56 -7.30 -3.35
C VAL A 194 -3.41 -7.06 -4.85
N ALA A 195 -2.61 -6.07 -5.21
CA ALA A 195 -2.18 -5.84 -6.58
C ALA A 195 -0.67 -6.02 -6.65
N VAL A 196 -0.22 -6.83 -7.60
CA VAL A 196 1.18 -7.24 -7.76
C VAL A 196 1.66 -6.79 -9.12
N ASP A 197 2.79 -6.11 -9.18
CA ASP A 197 3.42 -5.69 -10.42
C ASP A 197 3.81 -6.90 -11.27
N ARG A 198 3.41 -6.89 -12.55
CA ARG A 198 3.62 -8.01 -13.49
C ARG A 198 5.08 -8.17 -13.93
N SER A 199 5.94 -7.20 -13.68
CA SER A 199 7.33 -7.20 -14.10
C SER A 199 8.32 -7.50 -12.99
N THR A 200 7.96 -7.15 -11.76
CA THR A 200 8.86 -7.25 -10.60
C THR A 200 8.37 -8.24 -9.54
N ASP A 201 7.12 -8.69 -9.64
CA ASP A 201 6.43 -9.53 -8.65
C ASP A 201 6.32 -8.89 -7.25
N LEU A 202 6.41 -7.55 -7.16
CA LEU A 202 6.32 -6.82 -5.91
C LEU A 202 4.90 -6.34 -5.63
N LEU A 203 4.58 -6.21 -4.34
CA LEU A 203 3.31 -5.65 -3.89
C LEU A 203 3.24 -4.16 -4.24
N VAL A 204 2.28 -3.77 -5.07
CA VAL A 204 1.98 -2.37 -5.41
C VAL A 204 0.86 -1.82 -4.53
N GLN A 205 -0.18 -2.62 -4.29
CA GLN A 205 -1.30 -2.16 -3.46
C GLN A 205 -1.86 -3.28 -2.60
N TYR A 206 -2.16 -2.93 -1.37
CA TYR A 206 -2.89 -3.76 -0.41
C TYR A 206 -4.15 -3.04 0.04
N ARG A 207 -5.29 -3.70 -0.03
CA ARG A 207 -6.57 -3.17 0.43
C ARG A 207 -7.17 -4.13 1.45
N THR A 208 -7.55 -3.59 2.60
CA THR A 208 -8.12 -4.40 3.70
C THR A 208 -9.30 -3.68 4.35
N PRO A 209 -10.43 -4.38 4.60
CA PRO A 209 -11.43 -3.89 5.53
C PRO A 209 -10.83 -3.88 6.95
N LEU A 210 -11.20 -2.89 7.75
CA LEU A 210 -10.85 -2.87 9.17
C LEU A 210 -12.00 -3.49 9.99
N PRO A 211 -11.70 -4.30 11.01
CA PRO A 211 -12.71 -4.87 11.89
C PRO A 211 -13.62 -3.80 12.50
N GLY A 212 -14.92 -4.00 12.40
CA GLY A 212 -15.92 -3.06 12.95
C GLY A 212 -16.08 -1.75 12.17
N GLN A 213 -15.42 -1.60 11.02
CA GLN A 213 -15.52 -0.42 10.15
C GLN A 213 -16.24 -0.77 8.85
N GLU A 214 -17.00 0.19 8.32
CA GLU A 214 -17.69 0.05 7.02
C GLU A 214 -16.82 0.43 5.82
N PHE A 215 -15.57 0.85 6.07
CA PHE A 215 -14.63 1.25 5.02
C PHE A 215 -13.43 0.31 4.95
N ALA A 216 -12.76 0.33 3.81
CA ALA A 216 -11.49 -0.35 3.61
C ALA A 216 -10.34 0.64 3.54
N VAL A 217 -9.20 0.25 4.11
CA VAL A 217 -7.95 0.97 4.00
C VAL A 217 -7.22 0.50 2.74
N THR A 218 -6.63 1.43 2.01
CA THR A 218 -5.76 1.16 0.88
C THR A 218 -4.35 1.61 1.21
N VAL A 219 -3.39 0.73 1.05
CA VAL A 219 -1.94 1.02 1.14
C VAL A 219 -1.36 0.82 -0.24
N THR A 220 -0.72 1.84 -0.80
CA THR A 220 0.01 1.77 -2.06
C THR A 220 1.50 1.90 -1.77
N LEU A 221 2.30 1.00 -2.33
CA LEU A 221 3.76 1.00 -2.25
C LEU A 221 4.33 1.33 -3.62
N SER A 222 5.39 2.13 -3.63
CA SER A 222 6.13 2.49 -4.85
C SER A 222 7.60 2.67 -4.55
N ASP A 223 8.42 2.81 -5.59
CA ASP A 223 9.86 3.06 -5.46
C ASP A 223 10.54 2.12 -4.44
N HIS A 224 10.29 0.80 -4.60
CA HIS A 224 10.84 -0.21 -3.70
C HIS A 224 12.37 -0.18 -3.66
N GLY A 225 12.93 -0.12 -2.45
CA GLY A 225 14.38 -0.07 -2.22
C GLY A 225 14.71 0.28 -0.76
N PRO A 226 15.98 0.16 -0.35
CA PRO A 226 16.40 0.49 1.01
C PRO A 226 16.02 1.92 1.40
N ARG A 227 15.62 2.11 2.66
CA ARG A 227 15.33 3.42 3.25
C ARG A 227 16.19 3.60 4.50
N GLU A 228 16.64 4.85 4.72
CA GLU A 228 17.35 5.25 5.94
C GLU A 228 16.51 6.29 6.68
N ILE A 229 15.76 5.85 7.67
CA ILE A 229 14.86 6.70 8.45
C ILE A 229 15.46 6.94 9.82
N THR A 230 15.80 8.19 10.13
CA THR A 230 16.29 8.57 11.45
C THR A 230 15.13 9.05 12.30
N LEU A 231 14.93 8.42 13.43
CA LEU A 231 13.91 8.80 14.42
C LEU A 231 14.31 10.11 15.14
N PRO A 232 13.33 10.89 15.62
CA PRO A 232 13.60 12.05 16.47
C PRO A 232 14.41 11.64 17.71
N ALA A 233 15.38 12.48 18.08
CA ALA A 233 16.18 12.25 19.28
C ALA A 233 15.36 12.44 20.56
N ASP A 234 15.78 11.81 21.66
CA ASP A 234 15.07 11.93 22.97
C ASP A 234 14.93 13.39 23.41
N GLY A 235 15.95 14.22 23.18
CA GLY A 235 15.92 15.66 23.53
C GLY A 235 15.00 16.50 22.64
N GLU A 236 14.49 15.97 21.54
CA GLU A 236 13.55 16.62 20.63
C GLU A 236 12.10 16.22 20.89
N SER A 237 11.88 15.30 21.84
CA SER A 237 10.58 14.70 22.11
C SER A 237 10.17 14.87 23.56
N VAL A 238 8.89 15.14 23.81
CA VAL A 238 8.26 14.99 25.11
C VAL A 238 7.51 13.65 25.16
N ASP A 239 7.65 12.91 26.25
CA ASP A 239 6.92 11.65 26.42
C ASP A 239 5.50 11.96 26.92
N GLY A 240 4.51 11.70 26.04
CA GLY A 240 3.09 11.92 26.35
C GLY A 240 2.55 10.98 27.44
N SER A 241 3.20 9.87 27.72
CA SER A 241 2.81 8.97 28.81
C SER A 241 3.28 9.49 30.17
N GLU A 242 4.44 10.19 30.22
CA GLU A 242 4.95 10.86 31.42
C GLU A 242 4.26 12.21 31.63
N HIS A 243 3.80 12.85 30.54
CA HIS A 243 3.16 14.17 30.55
C HIS A 243 1.76 14.12 29.86
N PRO A 244 0.79 13.38 30.43
CA PRO A 244 -0.53 13.18 29.82
C PRO A 244 -1.32 14.48 29.66
N GLU A 245 -1.07 15.50 30.48
CA GLU A 245 -1.67 16.85 30.36
C GLU A 245 -1.20 17.59 29.11
N VAL A 246 0.07 17.39 28.70
CA VAL A 246 0.58 17.95 27.43
C VAL A 246 -0.11 17.23 26.27
N ALA A 247 -0.09 15.90 26.25
CA ALA A 247 -0.72 15.10 25.22
C ALA A 247 -2.22 15.43 25.05
N ALA A 248 -2.97 15.49 26.15
CA ALA A 248 -4.39 15.85 26.13
C ALA A 248 -4.65 17.27 25.62
N THR A 249 -3.78 18.24 25.96
CA THR A 249 -3.91 19.64 25.51
C THR A 249 -3.77 19.75 24.00
N VAL A 250 -2.95 18.92 23.39
CA VAL A 250 -2.69 18.93 21.93
C VAL A 250 -3.47 17.86 21.15
N GLY A 251 -4.37 17.13 21.83
CA GLY A 251 -5.29 16.18 21.19
C GLY A 251 -4.64 14.85 20.78
N LEU A 252 -3.68 14.35 21.58
CA LEU A 252 -2.97 13.09 21.37
C LEU A 252 -3.22 12.10 22.51
#